data_aeaa334bf3aed4c22eb089a5842ea8ce
#
_entry.id   aeaa334bf3aed4c22eb089a5842ea8ce
#
_cell.length_a   1.000
_cell.length_b   1.000
_cell.length_c   1.000
_cell.angle_alpha   90.00
_cell.angle_beta   90.00
_cell.angle_gamma   90.00
#
_symmetry.space_group_name_H-M   'P 1'
#
loop_
_entity.id
_entity.type
_entity.pdbx_description
1 polymer ?
#
loop_
_entity_poly.entity_id
_entity_poly.type
_entity_poly.pdbx_seq_one_letter_code
_entity_poly.pdbx_strand_id
1 'polypeptide(L)'
;ITRTVVDCVKELKGEPFIIPAMGSHGGATAEGQKGILASYNITEETMGCPIISSMETVKIGHADEIDEDVQIDKNAYEADGIIVMNRIKAHTGFKGKYESGLMKMITVGLGKQAGAYVAHSAGDDNMPPRLFAIGSEIIRKANIIMGIGLMENAFDKTYKVAFLESEDIPVKEPDLLNEAKAAMAKIYLDACDVIILEKIGKNYSGGGMDPNVVGRSRLPIGIKSERMGIWGLSEESHGNATGMGRADVGTRTFFEQISFDDTYPNAITDHDSSVYKIPLIMDNEKECLQASMAICLNMDPEAPRIIILKNSLEVETMLISEALIPEAKTRKELTIESEPFELEFDENGKMLTKY
;
A
#
# COMPACT_ATOMS: atom_id res chain seq x y z
N ILE A 1 17.37 -8.17 6.29
CA ILE A 1 17.99 -6.87 5.94
C ILE A 1 18.18 -6.03 7.21
N THR A 2 17.13 -5.72 8.01
CA THR A 2 17.27 -4.89 9.23
C THR A 2 18.33 -5.44 10.17
N ARG A 3 18.33 -6.75 10.47
CA ARG A 3 19.33 -7.41 11.30
C ARG A 3 20.74 -7.24 10.72
N THR A 4 20.91 -7.36 9.41
CA THR A 4 22.22 -7.18 8.76
C THR A 4 22.76 -5.77 8.95
N VAL A 5 21.88 -4.75 8.84
CA VAL A 5 22.29 -3.35 9.09
C VAL A 5 22.74 -3.17 10.55
N VAL A 6 22.00 -3.74 11.50
CA VAL A 6 22.39 -3.73 12.92
C VAL A 6 23.75 -4.38 13.13
N ASP A 7 23.99 -5.53 12.52
CA ASP A 7 25.27 -6.25 12.65
C ASP A 7 26.44 -5.44 12.04
N CYS A 8 26.24 -4.83 10.86
CA CYS A 8 27.24 -3.95 10.25
C CYS A 8 27.60 -2.74 11.14
N VAL A 9 26.61 -2.11 11.78
CA VAL A 9 26.85 -0.98 12.69
C VAL A 9 27.66 -1.45 13.90
N LYS A 10 27.38 -2.64 14.45
CA LYS A 10 28.13 -3.21 15.57
C LYS A 10 29.58 -3.57 15.18
N GLU A 11 29.79 -4.11 13.98
CA GLU A 11 31.14 -4.39 13.45
C GLU A 11 31.98 -3.11 13.36
N LEU A 12 31.34 -1.98 13.07
CA LEU A 12 31.95 -0.65 13.07
C LEU A 12 32.06 -0.05 14.47
N LYS A 13 31.76 -0.82 15.53
CA LYS A 13 31.77 -0.42 16.94
C LYS A 13 30.72 0.65 17.30
N GLY A 14 29.64 0.74 16.53
CA GLY A 14 28.49 1.54 16.88
C GLY A 14 27.57 0.80 17.85
N GLU A 15 26.73 1.53 18.56
CA GLU A 15 25.71 1.02 19.48
C GLU A 15 24.31 1.26 18.86
N PRO A 16 23.82 0.39 17.95
CA PRO A 16 22.57 0.62 17.25
C PRO A 16 21.36 0.38 18.15
N PHE A 17 20.32 1.16 17.93
CA PHE A 17 18.96 0.89 18.36
C PHE A 17 17.98 1.17 17.24
N ILE A 18 16.79 0.56 17.31
CA ILE A 18 15.75 0.72 16.29
C ILE A 18 14.66 1.64 16.80
N ILE A 19 14.23 2.57 15.96
CA ILE A 19 13.08 3.42 16.19
C ILE A 19 11.97 3.07 15.20
N PRO A 20 10.73 2.80 15.66
CA PRO A 20 9.59 2.69 14.75
C PRO A 20 9.29 4.05 14.11
N ALA A 21 9.55 4.18 12.81
CA ALA A 21 9.31 5.41 12.06
C ALA A 21 8.08 5.25 11.15
N MET A 22 6.88 5.32 11.72
CA MET A 22 5.64 5.01 11.01
C MET A 22 4.49 6.02 11.26
N GLY A 23 4.85 7.25 11.63
CA GLY A 23 3.90 8.35 11.80
C GLY A 23 2.86 8.06 12.88
N SER A 24 1.59 8.06 12.50
CA SER A 24 0.43 7.80 13.37
C SER A 24 -0.01 6.32 13.41
N HIS A 25 0.68 5.40 12.74
CA HIS A 25 0.33 3.98 12.77
C HIS A 25 0.43 3.41 14.19
N GLY A 26 -0.16 2.23 14.42
CA GLY A 26 -0.18 1.60 15.74
C GLY A 26 -1.03 2.37 16.75
N GLY A 27 -2.10 3.03 16.29
CA GLY A 27 -2.97 3.85 17.13
C GLY A 27 -2.26 5.09 17.70
N ALA A 28 -1.17 5.53 17.06
CA ALA A 28 -0.31 6.60 17.53
C ALA A 28 0.20 6.40 18.97
N THR A 29 0.51 5.14 19.32
CA THR A 29 1.08 4.78 20.62
C THR A 29 2.43 4.09 20.45
N ALA A 30 3.30 4.24 21.45
CA ALA A 30 4.61 3.61 21.45
C ALA A 30 4.50 2.08 21.40
N GLU A 31 3.61 1.51 22.20
CA GLU A 31 3.35 0.07 22.28
C GLU A 31 2.78 -0.46 20.96
N GLY A 32 1.81 0.26 20.36
CA GLY A 32 1.21 -0.12 19.09
C GLY A 32 2.24 -0.13 17.95
N GLN A 33 3.14 0.85 17.90
CA GLN A 33 4.22 0.88 16.90
C GLN A 33 5.23 -0.24 17.11
N LYS A 34 5.59 -0.56 18.38
CA LYS A 34 6.46 -1.70 18.71
C LYS A 34 5.78 -3.03 18.35
N GLY A 35 4.46 -3.14 18.58
CA GLY A 35 3.65 -4.30 18.18
C GLY A 35 3.64 -4.55 16.67
N ILE A 36 3.55 -3.48 15.86
CA ILE A 36 3.65 -3.59 14.38
C ILE A 36 5.04 -4.12 13.97
N LEU A 37 6.13 -3.63 14.56
CA LEU A 37 7.45 -4.18 14.28
C LEU A 37 7.55 -5.66 14.65
N ALA A 38 6.98 -6.05 15.79
CA ALA A 38 6.97 -7.44 16.23
C ALA A 38 6.21 -8.37 15.28
N SER A 39 5.11 -7.90 14.66
CA SER A 39 4.38 -8.68 13.64
C SER A 39 5.22 -8.98 12.38
N TYR A 40 6.26 -8.18 12.12
CA TYR A 40 7.26 -8.42 11.08
C TYR A 40 8.50 -9.15 11.61
N ASN A 41 8.43 -9.76 12.79
CA ASN A 41 9.56 -10.42 13.47
C ASN A 41 10.75 -9.47 13.73
N ILE A 42 10.49 -8.17 13.89
CA ILE A 42 11.46 -7.16 14.31
C ILE A 42 11.28 -6.94 15.81
N THR A 43 12.03 -7.70 16.61
CA THR A 43 12.05 -7.65 18.08
C THR A 43 13.47 -7.41 18.57
N GLU A 44 13.64 -7.01 19.83
CA GLU A 44 14.97 -6.83 20.41
C GLU A 44 15.80 -8.11 20.36
N GLU A 45 15.16 -9.28 20.55
CA GLU A 45 15.80 -10.59 20.46
C GLU A 45 16.26 -10.89 19.03
N THR A 46 15.39 -10.76 18.03
CA THR A 46 15.71 -11.09 16.63
C THR A 46 16.69 -10.08 16.03
N MET A 47 16.63 -8.82 16.43
CA MET A 47 17.51 -7.75 15.95
C MET A 47 18.80 -7.66 16.75
N GLY A 48 18.82 -8.14 17.99
CA GLY A 48 19.99 -8.08 18.88
C GLY A 48 20.37 -6.66 19.31
N CYS A 49 19.43 -5.72 19.30
CA CYS A 49 19.62 -4.36 19.75
C CYS A 49 18.31 -3.83 20.36
N PRO A 50 18.36 -2.77 21.19
CA PRO A 50 17.13 -2.17 21.73
C PRO A 50 16.19 -1.66 20.66
N ILE A 51 14.88 -1.70 20.93
CA ILE A 51 13.84 -1.03 20.14
C ILE A 51 13.24 0.07 21.02
N ILE A 52 13.61 1.33 20.74
CA ILE A 52 13.15 2.50 21.48
C ILE A 52 11.93 3.07 20.75
N SER A 53 10.77 2.91 21.34
CA SER A 53 9.52 3.45 20.81
C SER A 53 9.00 4.56 21.69
N SER A 54 8.79 5.73 21.09
CA SER A 54 8.23 6.91 21.75
C SER A 54 7.39 7.69 20.73
N MET A 55 6.42 8.45 21.24
CA MET A 55 5.69 9.44 20.43
C MET A 55 6.18 10.87 20.66
N GLU A 56 7.20 11.04 21.52
CA GLU A 56 7.78 12.35 21.83
C GLU A 56 8.56 12.88 20.62
N THR A 57 8.28 14.12 20.24
CA THR A 57 8.95 14.81 19.14
C THR A 57 9.62 16.09 19.63
N VAL A 58 10.60 16.57 18.89
CA VAL A 58 11.23 17.88 19.07
C VAL A 58 11.08 18.70 17.81
N LYS A 59 10.83 20.00 17.97
CA LYS A 59 10.87 20.96 16.86
C LYS A 59 12.34 21.25 16.53
N ILE A 60 12.73 21.04 15.27
CA ILE A 60 14.10 21.24 14.81
C ILE A 60 14.27 22.37 13.80
N GLY A 61 13.18 22.87 13.25
CA GLY A 61 13.21 23.92 12.24
C GLY A 61 11.83 24.38 11.81
N HIS A 62 11.80 25.09 10.70
CA HIS A 62 10.61 25.59 10.03
C HIS A 62 10.78 25.42 8.53
N ALA A 63 9.77 24.92 7.85
CA ALA A 63 9.72 24.77 6.39
C ALA A 63 9.02 26.00 5.80
N ASP A 64 9.80 27.02 5.42
CA ASP A 64 9.30 28.33 4.99
C ASP A 64 8.36 28.24 3.76
N GLU A 65 8.60 27.30 2.84
CA GLU A 65 7.82 27.14 1.61
C GLU A 65 6.35 26.73 1.87
N ILE A 66 6.07 26.16 3.05
CA ILE A 66 4.74 25.68 3.44
C ILE A 66 4.27 26.29 4.77
N ASP A 67 5.05 27.18 5.39
CA ASP A 67 4.79 27.86 6.66
C ASP A 67 4.46 26.89 7.81
N GLU A 68 5.31 25.86 7.99
CA GLU A 68 5.06 24.80 8.97
C GLU A 68 6.29 24.46 9.80
N ASP A 69 6.06 24.17 11.08
CA ASP A 69 7.09 23.70 11.98
C ASP A 69 7.49 22.25 11.70
N VAL A 70 8.78 21.98 11.71
CA VAL A 70 9.33 20.66 11.44
C VAL A 70 9.62 19.91 12.73
N GLN A 71 8.97 18.76 12.87
CA GLN A 71 9.07 17.86 14.03
C GLN A 71 9.80 16.57 13.66
N ILE A 72 10.59 16.04 14.59
CA ILE A 72 11.24 14.74 14.48
C ILE A 72 11.19 13.99 15.81
N ASP A 73 11.20 12.65 15.76
CA ASP A 73 11.36 11.80 16.95
C ASP A 73 12.57 12.25 17.77
N LYS A 74 12.35 12.47 19.07
CA LYS A 74 13.37 12.98 19.98
C LYS A 74 14.57 12.03 20.08
N ASN A 75 14.34 10.71 20.20
CA ASN A 75 15.43 9.75 20.31
C ASN A 75 16.24 9.67 19.02
N ALA A 76 15.59 9.82 17.85
CA ALA A 76 16.28 9.90 16.57
C ALA A 76 17.16 11.15 16.48
N TYR A 77 16.65 12.29 16.94
CA TYR A 77 17.38 13.57 16.89
C TYR A 77 18.58 13.60 17.84
N GLU A 78 18.45 12.95 19.00
CA GLU A 78 19.50 12.87 20.01
C GLU A 78 20.55 11.79 19.72
N ALA A 79 20.33 10.93 18.71
CA ALA A 79 21.31 9.92 18.30
C ALA A 79 22.49 10.55 17.54
N ASP A 80 23.66 9.92 17.63
CA ASP A 80 24.87 10.35 16.90
C ASP A 80 24.70 10.25 15.38
N GLY A 81 23.75 9.43 14.89
CA GLY A 81 23.43 9.33 13.48
C GLY A 81 22.20 8.49 13.21
N ILE A 82 21.53 8.77 12.10
CA ILE A 82 20.29 8.12 11.68
C ILE A 82 20.51 7.38 10.35
N ILE A 83 20.22 6.09 10.32
CA ILE A 83 20.08 5.30 9.09
C ILE A 83 18.59 5.12 8.83
N VAL A 84 18.09 5.73 7.75
CA VAL A 84 16.69 5.62 7.37
C VAL A 84 16.52 4.44 6.40
N MET A 85 15.64 3.49 6.74
CA MET A 85 15.37 2.34 5.90
C MET A 85 13.88 2.23 5.58
N ASN A 86 13.55 2.15 4.30
CA ASN A 86 12.16 1.96 3.87
C ASN A 86 12.07 1.33 2.48
N ARG A 87 10.88 0.78 2.16
CA ARG A 87 10.54 0.41 0.79
C ARG A 87 10.29 1.67 -0.05
N ILE A 88 10.81 1.67 -1.29
CA ILE A 88 10.49 2.67 -2.31
C ILE A 88 9.46 2.05 -3.25
N LYS A 89 8.25 2.60 -3.28
CA LYS A 89 7.14 2.10 -4.10
C LYS A 89 6.08 3.18 -4.39
N ALA A 90 5.21 2.91 -5.36
CA ALA A 90 4.05 3.77 -5.62
C ALA A 90 3.15 3.89 -4.39
N HIS A 91 2.65 5.09 -4.13
CA HIS A 91 1.63 5.32 -3.11
C HIS A 91 0.23 5.01 -3.65
N THR A 92 -0.69 4.64 -2.78
CA THR A 92 -2.07 4.29 -3.15
C THR A 92 -3.02 5.49 -3.20
N GLY A 93 -2.69 6.60 -2.54
CA GLY A 93 -3.56 7.78 -2.40
C GLY A 93 -3.10 9.02 -3.17
N PHE A 94 -1.81 9.19 -3.42
CA PHE A 94 -1.27 10.34 -4.15
C PHE A 94 -0.14 9.97 -5.09
N LYS A 95 0.15 10.86 -6.03
CA LYS A 95 1.22 10.71 -7.03
C LYS A 95 2.10 11.94 -7.06
N GLY A 96 3.39 11.73 -7.30
CA GLY A 96 4.34 12.82 -7.43
C GLY A 96 5.79 12.36 -7.50
N LYS A 97 6.68 13.34 -7.33
CA LYS A 97 8.12 13.12 -7.32
C LYS A 97 8.57 12.22 -6.16
N TYR A 98 7.87 12.32 -5.01
CA TYR A 98 8.05 11.47 -3.85
C TYR A 98 6.71 10.85 -3.49
N GLU A 99 6.70 9.53 -3.24
CA GLU A 99 5.51 8.79 -2.84
C GLU A 99 5.82 7.96 -1.57
N SER A 100 5.76 6.63 -1.61
CA SER A 100 6.25 5.80 -0.51
C SER A 100 7.75 5.57 -0.70
N GLY A 101 8.56 6.06 0.25
CA GLY A 101 10.01 5.98 0.14
C GLY A 101 10.72 6.61 1.34
N LEU A 102 11.98 6.92 1.16
CA LEU A 102 12.83 7.49 2.20
C LEU A 102 12.38 8.89 2.61
N MET A 103 12.03 9.76 1.62
CA MET A 103 11.53 11.10 1.93
C MET A 103 10.24 11.06 2.77
N LYS A 104 9.32 10.13 2.48
CA LYS A 104 8.13 9.94 3.31
C LYS A 104 8.47 9.40 4.69
N MET A 105 9.43 8.50 4.79
CA MET A 105 9.88 7.96 6.07
C MET A 105 10.53 9.04 6.92
N ILE A 106 11.38 9.89 6.34
CA ILE A 106 12.00 11.03 7.01
C ILE A 106 10.94 12.02 7.49
N THR A 107 9.96 12.37 6.64
CA THR A 107 8.96 13.40 6.92
C THR A 107 7.86 12.90 7.86
N VAL A 108 7.14 11.86 7.43
CA VAL A 108 5.95 11.34 8.13
C VAL A 108 6.35 10.33 9.19
N GLY A 109 7.27 9.42 8.85
CA GLY A 109 7.68 8.33 9.73
C GLY A 109 8.37 8.84 10.99
N LEU A 110 9.49 9.55 10.84
CA LEU A 110 10.23 10.16 11.95
C LEU A 110 9.49 11.33 12.59
N GLY A 111 8.59 11.99 11.87
CA GLY A 111 7.75 13.07 12.40
C GLY A 111 6.72 12.59 13.43
N LYS A 112 6.53 11.27 13.59
CA LYS A 112 5.53 10.67 14.46
C LYS A 112 4.13 11.19 14.16
N GLN A 113 3.22 11.18 15.14
CA GLN A 113 1.86 11.70 14.93
C GLN A 113 1.86 13.20 14.60
N ALA A 114 2.69 13.99 15.28
CA ALA A 114 2.74 15.44 15.09
C ALA A 114 3.18 15.81 13.67
N GLY A 115 4.30 15.25 13.18
CA GLY A 115 4.78 15.50 11.83
C GLY A 115 3.89 14.88 10.76
N ALA A 116 3.29 13.71 11.02
CA ALA A 116 2.32 13.10 10.12
C ALA A 116 1.08 14.00 9.94
N TYR A 117 0.56 14.57 11.03
CA TYR A 117 -0.56 15.52 10.99
C TYR A 117 -0.22 16.74 10.11
N VAL A 118 0.94 17.35 10.33
CA VAL A 118 1.42 18.48 9.53
C VAL A 118 1.52 18.08 8.06
N ALA A 119 2.14 16.95 7.73
CA ALA A 119 2.30 16.52 6.35
C ALA A 119 0.96 16.30 5.64
N HIS A 120 -0.05 15.71 6.33
CA HIS A 120 -1.36 15.38 5.76
C HIS A 120 -2.38 16.54 5.79
N SER A 121 -2.15 17.60 6.57
CA SER A 121 -3.14 18.68 6.80
C SER A 121 -3.61 19.38 5.54
N ALA A 122 -2.81 19.41 4.47
CA ALA A 122 -3.15 20.04 3.20
C ALA A 122 -3.76 19.07 2.16
N GLY A 123 -4.04 17.83 2.55
CA GLY A 123 -4.59 16.79 1.69
C GLY A 123 -3.55 16.14 0.76
N ASP A 124 -3.96 15.02 0.17
CA ASP A 124 -3.08 14.15 -0.63
C ASP A 124 -2.45 14.84 -1.85
N ASP A 125 -3.18 15.75 -2.50
CA ASP A 125 -2.68 16.44 -3.70
C ASP A 125 -1.47 17.35 -3.41
N ASN A 126 -1.35 17.81 -2.17
CA ASN A 126 -0.23 18.63 -1.71
C ASN A 126 0.85 17.83 -0.97
N MET A 127 0.70 16.51 -0.84
CA MET A 127 1.65 15.67 -0.13
C MET A 127 3.06 15.70 -0.74
N PRO A 128 3.29 15.53 -2.06
CA PRO A 128 4.64 15.49 -2.63
C PRO A 128 5.49 16.75 -2.37
N PRO A 129 5.00 17.99 -2.54
CA PRO A 129 5.79 19.17 -2.20
C PRO A 129 6.05 19.29 -0.70
N ARG A 130 5.10 18.89 0.17
CA ARG A 130 5.29 18.91 1.64
C ARG A 130 6.34 17.87 2.08
N LEU A 131 6.36 16.67 1.47
CA LEU A 131 7.41 15.69 1.71
C LEU A 131 8.81 16.26 1.38
N PHE A 132 8.91 17.04 0.31
CA PHE A 132 10.17 17.68 -0.05
C PHE A 132 10.57 18.78 0.92
N ALA A 133 9.67 19.71 1.24
CA ALA A 133 9.96 20.85 2.11
C ALA A 133 10.35 20.39 3.53
N ILE A 134 9.52 19.55 4.16
CA ILE A 134 9.79 19.05 5.51
C ILE A 134 10.99 18.11 5.52
N GLY A 135 11.06 17.15 4.58
CA GLY A 135 12.13 16.17 4.52
C GLY A 135 13.51 16.80 4.28
N SER A 136 13.58 17.82 3.44
CA SER A 136 14.82 18.57 3.19
C SER A 136 15.28 19.33 4.42
N GLU A 137 14.36 19.91 5.21
CA GLU A 137 14.70 20.57 6.46
C GLU A 137 15.20 19.55 7.51
N ILE A 138 14.59 18.37 7.59
CA ILE A 138 15.06 17.30 8.49
C ILE A 138 16.46 16.83 8.06
N ILE A 139 16.70 16.59 6.76
CA ILE A 139 18.02 16.20 6.23
C ILE A 139 19.08 17.24 6.60
N ARG A 140 18.72 18.51 6.53
CA ARG A 140 19.65 19.62 6.84
C ARG A 140 19.97 19.76 8.32
N LYS A 141 19.05 19.39 9.21
CA LYS A 141 19.12 19.66 10.66
C LYS A 141 19.42 18.44 11.52
N ALA A 142 18.98 17.26 11.10
CA ALA A 142 19.24 16.02 11.79
C ALA A 142 20.43 15.29 11.15
N ASN A 143 21.18 14.53 11.93
CA ASN A 143 22.33 13.78 11.42
C ASN A 143 21.89 12.49 10.71
N ILE A 144 21.24 12.62 9.53
CA ILE A 144 20.95 11.47 8.67
C ILE A 144 22.25 11.08 7.97
N ILE A 145 22.78 9.89 8.27
CA ILE A 145 24.01 9.36 7.69
C ILE A 145 23.71 8.82 6.29
N MET A 146 22.66 8.00 6.15
CA MET A 146 22.30 7.37 4.90
C MET A 146 20.83 6.93 4.86
N GLY A 147 20.35 6.73 3.64
CA GLY A 147 19.09 6.06 3.34
C GLY A 147 19.33 4.68 2.71
N ILE A 148 18.54 3.69 3.12
CA ILE A 148 18.51 2.35 2.54
C ILE A 148 17.12 2.15 1.91
N GLY A 149 17.05 2.25 0.59
CA GLY A 149 15.83 2.04 -0.19
C GLY A 149 15.70 0.57 -0.59
N LEU A 150 14.56 -0.04 -0.26
CA LEU A 150 14.24 -1.42 -0.64
C LEU A 150 13.23 -1.40 -1.77
N MET A 151 13.47 -2.12 -2.85
CA MET A 151 12.59 -2.19 -4.00
C MET A 151 12.15 -3.63 -4.22
N GLU A 152 10.84 -3.82 -4.38
CA GLU A 152 10.21 -5.12 -4.58
C GLU A 152 9.69 -5.25 -6.01
N ASN A 153 9.75 -6.46 -6.56
CA ASN A 153 9.21 -6.79 -7.86
C ASN A 153 7.71 -7.17 -7.78
N ALA A 154 7.12 -7.56 -8.91
CA ALA A 154 5.72 -7.97 -9.01
C ALA A 154 5.32 -9.18 -8.13
N PHE A 155 6.28 -9.89 -7.55
CA PHE A 155 6.09 -11.03 -6.66
C PHE A 155 6.43 -10.69 -5.19
N ASP A 156 6.45 -9.40 -4.81
CA ASP A 156 6.83 -8.88 -3.48
C ASP A 156 8.20 -9.34 -2.98
N LYS A 157 9.09 -9.69 -3.92
CA LYS A 157 10.46 -10.05 -3.58
C LYS A 157 11.39 -8.86 -3.78
N THR A 158 12.21 -8.59 -2.77
CA THR A 158 13.26 -7.57 -2.87
C THR A 158 14.22 -7.93 -4.00
N TYR A 159 14.29 -7.09 -5.02
CA TYR A 159 15.20 -7.28 -6.16
C TYR A 159 16.34 -6.27 -6.15
N LYS A 160 16.17 -5.17 -5.43
CA LYS A 160 17.18 -4.12 -5.33
C LYS A 160 17.22 -3.51 -3.94
N VAL A 161 18.44 -3.25 -3.45
CA VAL A 161 18.71 -2.46 -2.24
C VAL A 161 19.59 -1.29 -2.69
N ALA A 162 19.10 -0.07 -2.51
CA ALA A 162 19.79 1.15 -2.85
C ALA A 162 20.33 1.82 -1.59
N PHE A 163 21.60 2.19 -1.60
CA PHE A 163 22.27 2.94 -0.53
C PHE A 163 22.48 4.38 -1.02
N LEU A 164 21.93 5.34 -0.30
CA LEU A 164 21.99 6.76 -0.65
C LEU A 164 22.63 7.53 0.50
N GLU A 165 23.60 8.37 0.20
CA GLU A 165 24.05 9.39 1.14
C GLU A 165 22.91 10.36 1.41
N SER A 166 22.93 11.02 2.56
CA SER A 166 21.85 11.91 3.03
C SER A 166 21.41 12.91 1.95
N GLU A 167 22.35 13.60 1.34
CA GLU A 167 22.14 14.61 0.30
C GLU A 167 21.61 14.04 -1.03
N ASP A 168 21.89 12.78 -1.30
CA ASP A 168 21.44 12.05 -2.49
C ASP A 168 19.98 11.60 -2.41
N ILE A 169 19.42 11.48 -1.21
CA ILE A 169 18.06 10.97 -1.01
C ILE A 169 17.05 11.78 -1.84
N PRO A 170 16.93 13.12 -1.69
CA PRO A 170 15.94 13.89 -2.46
C PRO A 170 16.24 13.96 -3.96
N VAL A 171 17.47 13.65 -4.37
CA VAL A 171 17.88 13.71 -5.77
C VAL A 171 17.65 12.39 -6.49
N LYS A 172 18.02 11.26 -5.88
CA LYS A 172 18.04 9.94 -6.52
C LYS A 172 16.77 9.11 -6.24
N GLU A 173 16.05 9.36 -5.14
CA GLU A 173 14.83 8.61 -4.84
C GLU A 173 13.77 8.68 -5.95
N PRO A 174 13.55 9.80 -6.66
CA PRO A 174 12.58 9.85 -7.76
C PRO A 174 12.87 8.86 -8.89
N ASP A 175 14.13 8.65 -9.24
CA ASP A 175 14.51 7.69 -10.27
C ASP A 175 14.30 6.26 -9.79
N LEU A 176 14.64 5.97 -8.53
CA LEU A 176 14.37 4.68 -7.89
C LEU A 176 12.86 4.42 -7.79
N LEU A 177 12.05 5.43 -7.51
CA LEU A 177 10.60 5.32 -7.50
C LEU A 177 10.05 4.97 -8.88
N ASN A 178 10.56 5.58 -9.94
CA ASN A 178 10.17 5.27 -11.32
C ASN A 178 10.54 3.82 -11.68
N GLU A 179 11.73 3.38 -11.28
CA GLU A 179 12.17 1.98 -11.44
C GLU A 179 11.26 1.02 -10.67
N ALA A 180 10.93 1.32 -9.41
CA ALA A 180 10.01 0.53 -8.59
C ALA A 180 8.62 0.42 -9.22
N LYS A 181 8.08 1.53 -9.73
CA LYS A 181 6.80 1.54 -10.46
C LYS A 181 6.83 0.68 -11.73
N ALA A 182 7.97 0.63 -12.41
CA ALA A 182 8.13 -0.22 -13.59
C ALA A 182 8.14 -1.72 -13.22
N ALA A 183 8.65 -2.06 -12.03
CA ALA A 183 8.75 -3.44 -11.54
C ALA A 183 7.48 -3.95 -10.81
N MET A 184 6.52 -3.08 -10.53
CA MET A 184 5.25 -3.47 -9.86
C MET A 184 4.43 -4.45 -10.71
N ALA A 185 3.62 -5.26 -10.01
CA ALA A 185 2.55 -6.04 -10.62
C ALA A 185 1.60 -5.15 -11.43
N LYS A 186 1.15 -5.64 -12.59
CA LYS A 186 0.23 -4.94 -13.49
C LYS A 186 -0.71 -5.91 -14.16
N ILE A 187 -1.93 -5.46 -14.41
CA ILE A 187 -2.85 -6.10 -15.33
C ILE A 187 -2.58 -5.49 -16.71
N TYR A 188 -2.05 -6.29 -17.64
CA TYR A 188 -1.64 -5.84 -18.98
C TYR A 188 -2.80 -5.80 -19.97
N LEU A 189 -4.00 -5.40 -19.50
CA LEU A 189 -5.19 -5.09 -20.28
C LEU A 189 -5.59 -3.63 -20.05
N ASP A 190 -6.16 -2.97 -21.06
CA ASP A 190 -6.44 -1.54 -21.00
C ASP A 190 -7.68 -1.23 -20.13
N ALA A 191 -8.74 -2.05 -20.29
CA ALA A 191 -9.99 -1.87 -19.57
C ALA A 191 -10.80 -3.17 -19.51
N CYS A 192 -11.74 -3.23 -18.55
CA CYS A 192 -12.79 -4.25 -18.49
C CYS A 192 -14.11 -3.61 -18.03
N ASP A 193 -15.22 -4.33 -18.23
CA ASP A 193 -16.51 -3.92 -17.70
C ASP A 193 -16.59 -4.24 -16.21
N VAL A 194 -16.22 -5.46 -15.84
CA VAL A 194 -16.25 -5.93 -14.45
C VAL A 194 -14.91 -6.51 -14.06
N ILE A 195 -14.40 -6.11 -12.88
CA ILE A 195 -13.30 -6.76 -12.20
C ILE A 195 -13.79 -7.35 -10.88
N ILE A 196 -13.49 -8.62 -10.64
CA ILE A 196 -13.79 -9.31 -9.39
C ILE A 196 -12.49 -9.59 -8.65
N LEU A 197 -12.46 -9.29 -7.36
CA LEU A 197 -11.42 -9.71 -6.44
C LEU A 197 -11.99 -10.78 -5.53
N GLU A 198 -11.40 -11.99 -5.52
CA GLU A 198 -11.83 -13.03 -4.61
C GLU A 198 -11.62 -12.60 -3.15
N LYS A 199 -10.54 -11.87 -2.88
CA LYS A 199 -10.28 -11.30 -1.55
C LYS A 199 -9.65 -9.92 -1.62
N ILE A 200 -10.01 -9.08 -0.65
CA ILE A 200 -9.25 -7.88 -0.30
C ILE A 200 -8.63 -8.06 1.08
N GLY A 201 -7.66 -7.22 1.46
CA GLY A 201 -7.06 -7.29 2.79
C GLY A 201 -5.88 -6.33 2.96
N LYS A 202 -5.67 -5.87 4.18
CA LYS A 202 -4.55 -4.95 4.50
C LYS A 202 -3.17 -5.58 4.32
N ASN A 203 -3.08 -6.91 4.33
CA ASN A 203 -1.87 -7.66 4.01
C ASN A 203 -1.51 -7.59 2.52
N TYR A 204 -2.50 -7.45 1.63
CA TYR A 204 -2.25 -7.26 0.18
C TYR A 204 -1.85 -5.81 -0.14
N SER A 205 -2.52 -4.86 0.50
CA SER A 205 -2.21 -3.45 0.41
C SER A 205 -2.74 -2.75 1.65
N GLY A 206 -2.03 -1.76 2.19
CA GLY A 206 -2.51 -0.97 3.32
C GLY A 206 -3.88 -0.33 3.10
N GLY A 207 -4.28 -0.14 1.84
CA GLY A 207 -5.61 0.31 1.40
C GLY A 207 -6.61 -0.83 1.10
N GLY A 208 -6.32 -2.07 1.52
CA GLY A 208 -7.16 -3.26 1.32
C GLY A 208 -7.00 -3.93 -0.04
N MET A 209 -6.78 -3.15 -1.07
CA MET A 209 -6.40 -3.53 -2.42
C MET A 209 -5.49 -2.44 -3.00
N ASP A 210 -4.58 -2.78 -3.91
CA ASP A 210 -3.71 -1.77 -4.53
C ASP A 210 -4.36 -1.15 -5.77
N PRO A 211 -4.78 0.13 -5.71
CA PRO A 211 -5.39 0.79 -6.85
C PRO A 211 -4.40 1.03 -8.01
N ASN A 212 -3.08 0.92 -7.77
CA ASN A 212 -2.11 0.94 -8.87
C ASN A 212 -2.23 -0.28 -9.78
N VAL A 213 -2.83 -1.37 -9.28
CA VAL A 213 -3.09 -2.62 -10.01
C VAL A 213 -4.52 -2.67 -10.50
N VAL A 214 -5.48 -2.62 -9.57
CA VAL A 214 -6.89 -2.90 -9.85
C VAL A 214 -7.71 -1.66 -10.20
N GLY A 215 -7.11 -0.48 -10.17
CA GLY A 215 -7.82 0.76 -10.47
C GLY A 215 -8.79 1.20 -9.36
N ARG A 216 -9.95 1.72 -9.76
CA ARG A 216 -11.01 2.20 -8.85
C ARG A 216 -10.51 3.26 -7.87
N SER A 217 -9.68 4.15 -8.39
CA SER A 217 -9.14 5.31 -7.67
C SER A 217 -9.62 6.60 -8.32
N ARG A 218 -9.64 7.71 -7.55
CA ARG A 218 -9.78 9.05 -8.11
C ARG A 218 -8.62 9.43 -9.05
N LEU A 219 -7.48 8.74 -8.91
CA LEU A 219 -6.33 8.91 -9.81
C LEU A 219 -6.45 7.96 -11.00
N PRO A 220 -5.95 8.35 -12.19
CA PRO A 220 -5.97 7.49 -13.37
C PRO A 220 -4.85 6.44 -13.30
N ILE A 221 -4.97 5.50 -12.38
CA ILE A 221 -4.00 4.42 -12.10
C ILE A 221 -4.66 3.06 -12.12
N GLY A 222 -3.86 2.01 -12.38
CA GLY A 222 -4.35 0.64 -12.52
C GLY A 222 -5.23 0.44 -13.74
N ILE A 223 -5.85 -0.73 -13.83
CA ILE A 223 -6.78 -1.04 -14.91
C ILE A 223 -8.06 -0.19 -14.78
N LYS A 224 -8.64 0.20 -15.90
CA LYS A 224 -9.96 0.83 -15.93
C LYS A 224 -11.05 -0.23 -15.87
N SER A 225 -11.93 -0.16 -14.88
CA SER A 225 -13.12 -1.01 -14.78
C SER A 225 -14.36 -0.18 -14.56
N GLU A 226 -15.48 -0.55 -15.18
CA GLU A 226 -16.74 0.12 -14.92
C GLU A 226 -17.29 -0.27 -13.55
N ARG A 227 -17.22 -1.56 -13.20
CA ARG A 227 -17.66 -2.09 -11.90
C ARG A 227 -16.61 -3.00 -11.27
N MET A 228 -16.69 -3.10 -9.94
CA MET A 228 -15.84 -3.99 -9.15
C MET A 228 -16.68 -4.77 -8.15
N GLY A 229 -16.44 -6.10 -8.09
CA GLY A 229 -16.98 -6.98 -7.07
C GLY A 229 -15.92 -7.50 -6.11
N ILE A 230 -16.31 -7.80 -4.87
CA ILE A 230 -15.47 -8.41 -3.85
C ILE A 230 -16.21 -9.64 -3.28
N TRP A 231 -15.49 -10.79 -3.18
CA TRP A 231 -16.09 -12.02 -2.65
C TRP A 231 -15.75 -12.29 -1.20
N GLY A 232 -14.58 -11.83 -0.70
CA GLY A 232 -14.15 -12.11 0.65
C GLY A 232 -13.10 -11.14 1.19
N LEU A 233 -12.81 -11.29 2.47
CA LEU A 233 -11.75 -10.61 3.20
C LEU A 233 -10.65 -11.62 3.57
N SER A 234 -9.38 -11.22 3.51
CA SER A 234 -8.30 -12.10 3.95
C SER A 234 -8.33 -12.28 5.48
N GLU A 235 -7.95 -13.46 5.94
CA GLU A 235 -7.89 -13.77 7.38
C GLU A 235 -6.86 -12.88 8.08
N GLU A 236 -5.73 -12.62 7.41
CA GLU A 236 -4.63 -11.78 7.92
C GLU A 236 -5.01 -10.30 8.03
N SER A 237 -6.15 -9.91 7.47
CA SER A 237 -6.71 -8.57 7.66
C SER A 237 -7.42 -8.39 9.01
N HIS A 238 -7.65 -9.52 9.75
CA HIS A 238 -8.30 -9.53 11.07
C HIS A 238 -9.60 -8.72 11.10
N GLY A 239 -10.43 -8.86 10.05
CA GLY A 239 -11.69 -8.14 9.93
C GLY A 239 -11.59 -6.70 9.43
N ASN A 240 -10.39 -6.15 9.26
CA ASN A 240 -10.22 -4.79 8.75
C ASN A 240 -10.46 -4.74 7.24
N ALA A 241 -11.61 -4.19 6.84
CA ALA A 241 -12.08 -4.11 5.46
C ALA A 241 -11.80 -2.74 4.80
N THR A 242 -10.73 -2.05 5.21
CA THR A 242 -10.27 -0.83 4.52
C THR A 242 -10.22 -1.08 3.02
N GLY A 243 -10.74 -0.15 2.22
CA GLY A 243 -10.76 -0.27 0.76
C GLY A 243 -12.07 -0.84 0.18
N MET A 244 -12.96 -1.42 1.00
CA MET A 244 -14.24 -1.99 0.54
C MET A 244 -15.09 -1.01 -0.26
N GLY A 245 -15.01 0.28 0.05
CA GLY A 245 -15.77 1.32 -0.65
C GLY A 245 -15.31 1.59 -2.10
N ARG A 246 -14.27 0.94 -2.57
CA ARG A 246 -13.87 0.95 -3.99
C ARG A 246 -14.72 -0.01 -4.82
N ALA A 247 -15.30 -1.03 -4.18
CA ALA A 247 -16.18 -1.98 -4.84
C ALA A 247 -17.61 -1.46 -4.94
N ASP A 248 -18.31 -1.91 -5.98
CA ASP A 248 -19.73 -1.64 -6.19
C ASP A 248 -20.60 -2.73 -5.53
N VAL A 249 -20.10 -3.98 -5.55
CA VAL A 249 -20.83 -5.17 -5.07
C VAL A 249 -19.91 -6.02 -4.21
N GLY A 250 -20.45 -6.63 -3.15
CA GLY A 250 -19.77 -7.60 -2.30
C GLY A 250 -20.68 -8.79 -1.99
N THR A 251 -20.09 -9.85 -1.43
CA THR A 251 -20.86 -11.01 -0.97
C THR A 251 -21.26 -10.88 0.50
N ARG A 252 -22.25 -11.66 0.93
CA ARG A 252 -22.61 -11.80 2.34
C ARG A 252 -21.45 -12.35 3.16
N THR A 253 -20.71 -13.32 2.63
CA THR A 253 -19.49 -13.84 3.26
C THR A 253 -18.47 -12.75 3.53
N PHE A 254 -18.22 -11.88 2.56
CA PHE A 254 -17.36 -10.70 2.75
C PHE A 254 -17.89 -9.80 3.88
N PHE A 255 -19.19 -9.48 3.86
CA PHE A 255 -19.81 -8.58 4.84
C PHE A 255 -19.73 -9.12 6.26
N GLU A 256 -19.96 -10.42 6.45
CA GLU A 256 -19.90 -11.08 7.75
C GLU A 256 -18.48 -11.17 8.34
N GLN A 257 -17.46 -11.04 7.49
CA GLN A 257 -16.05 -11.00 7.93
C GLN A 257 -15.61 -9.62 8.42
N ILE A 258 -16.42 -8.57 8.26
CA ILE A 258 -16.03 -7.19 8.61
C ILE A 258 -16.08 -6.98 10.12
N SER A 259 -14.98 -6.52 10.70
CA SER A 259 -14.93 -5.87 12.01
C SER A 259 -14.99 -4.35 11.82
N PHE A 260 -16.10 -3.75 12.21
CA PHE A 260 -16.25 -2.29 12.14
C PHE A 260 -15.35 -1.58 13.16
N ASP A 261 -15.10 -2.21 14.30
CA ASP A 261 -14.23 -1.68 15.34
C ASP A 261 -12.76 -1.59 14.87
N ASP A 262 -12.32 -2.52 14.01
CA ASP A 262 -10.99 -2.48 13.41
C ASP A 262 -10.91 -1.63 12.13
N THR A 263 -12.04 -1.46 11.44
CA THR A 263 -12.10 -0.76 10.15
C THR A 263 -12.29 0.75 10.30
N TYR A 264 -13.25 1.20 11.10
CA TYR A 264 -13.66 2.60 11.16
C TYR A 264 -12.65 3.55 11.80
N PRO A 265 -11.79 3.16 12.74
CA PRO A 265 -10.70 4.02 13.19
C PRO A 265 -9.81 4.51 12.06
N ASN A 266 -9.60 3.69 11.01
CA ASN A 266 -8.85 4.12 9.83
C ASN A 266 -9.58 5.22 9.06
N ALA A 267 -10.91 5.11 8.88
CA ALA A 267 -11.70 6.14 8.20
C ALA A 267 -11.61 7.51 8.88
N ILE A 268 -11.60 7.51 10.22
CA ILE A 268 -11.48 8.74 11.02
C ILE A 268 -10.08 9.33 10.88
N THR A 269 -9.05 8.48 10.90
CA THR A 269 -7.65 8.92 10.77
C THR A 269 -7.32 9.43 9.37
N ASP A 270 -7.88 8.78 8.33
CA ASP A 270 -7.63 9.14 6.94
C ASP A 270 -8.43 10.37 6.49
N HIS A 271 -9.41 10.82 7.29
CA HIS A 271 -10.37 11.87 6.94
C HIS A 271 -11.10 11.62 5.61
N ASP A 272 -11.18 10.37 5.16
CA ASP A 272 -11.85 9.96 3.93
C ASP A 272 -12.76 8.75 4.21
N SER A 273 -14.07 8.98 4.08
CA SER A 273 -15.06 7.90 4.23
C SER A 273 -15.32 7.13 2.93
N SER A 274 -14.81 7.58 1.79
CA SER A 274 -15.18 7.04 0.48
C SER A 274 -14.77 5.58 0.31
N VAL A 275 -13.59 5.21 0.81
CA VAL A 275 -13.03 3.86 0.72
C VAL A 275 -13.51 2.91 1.83
N TYR A 276 -14.42 3.39 2.70
CA TYR A 276 -15.01 2.62 3.81
C TYR A 276 -16.51 2.41 3.67
N LYS A 277 -17.11 2.81 2.55
CA LYS A 277 -18.53 2.58 2.27
C LYS A 277 -18.79 1.11 1.99
N ILE A 278 -19.88 0.59 2.55
CA ILE A 278 -20.32 -0.79 2.31
C ILE A 278 -20.88 -0.88 0.88
N PRO A 279 -20.40 -1.81 0.04
CA PRO A 279 -20.95 -2.04 -1.30
C PRO A 279 -22.35 -2.68 -1.24
N LEU A 280 -23.01 -2.88 -2.39
CA LEU A 280 -24.21 -3.70 -2.49
C LEU A 280 -23.87 -5.14 -2.07
N ILE A 281 -24.63 -5.74 -1.17
CA ILE A 281 -24.35 -7.09 -0.65
C ILE A 281 -25.29 -8.11 -1.28
N MET A 282 -24.71 -9.07 -2.00
CA MET A 282 -25.38 -10.23 -2.61
C MET A 282 -25.14 -11.48 -1.76
N ASP A 283 -25.98 -12.47 -1.91
CA ASP A 283 -25.91 -13.65 -1.04
C ASP A 283 -24.67 -14.54 -1.32
N ASN A 284 -24.17 -14.56 -2.57
CA ASN A 284 -23.06 -15.42 -2.97
C ASN A 284 -22.22 -14.83 -4.12
N GLU A 285 -21.17 -15.56 -4.52
CA GLU A 285 -20.21 -15.14 -5.55
C GLU A 285 -20.85 -15.02 -6.94
N LYS A 286 -21.73 -15.97 -7.30
CA LYS A 286 -22.47 -15.95 -8.57
C LYS A 286 -23.36 -14.72 -8.67
N GLU A 287 -24.14 -14.44 -7.63
CA GLU A 287 -25.01 -13.26 -7.59
C GLU A 287 -24.21 -11.96 -7.57
N CYS A 288 -23.06 -11.93 -6.86
CA CYS A 288 -22.16 -10.79 -6.87
C CYS A 288 -21.65 -10.49 -8.28
N LEU A 289 -21.22 -11.50 -9.05
CA LEU A 289 -20.80 -11.34 -10.43
C LEU A 289 -21.97 -10.86 -11.30
N GLN A 290 -23.14 -11.49 -11.20
CA GLN A 290 -24.33 -11.13 -11.98
C GLN A 290 -24.79 -9.70 -11.68
N ALA A 291 -24.82 -9.30 -10.41
CA ALA A 291 -25.17 -7.95 -10.00
C ALA A 291 -24.15 -6.92 -10.52
N SER A 292 -22.84 -7.24 -10.45
CA SER A 292 -21.79 -6.38 -11.00
C SER A 292 -21.97 -6.14 -12.51
N MET A 293 -22.34 -7.18 -13.25
CA MET A 293 -22.66 -7.06 -14.68
C MET A 293 -23.93 -6.24 -14.91
N ALA A 294 -25.00 -6.53 -14.14
CA ALA A 294 -26.31 -5.91 -14.33
C ALA A 294 -26.31 -4.39 -14.09
N ILE A 295 -25.39 -3.89 -13.27
CA ILE A 295 -25.29 -2.42 -13.00
C ILE A 295 -24.28 -1.72 -13.92
N CYS A 296 -23.65 -2.42 -14.89
CA CYS A 296 -22.86 -1.79 -15.94
C CYS A 296 -23.77 -1.05 -16.91
N LEU A 297 -23.35 0.14 -17.32
CA LEU A 297 -24.12 0.99 -18.25
C LEU A 297 -23.66 0.78 -19.70
N ASN A 298 -22.39 0.47 -19.90
CA ASN A 298 -21.76 0.45 -21.21
C ASN A 298 -21.30 -0.96 -21.65
N MET A 299 -21.57 -1.99 -20.84
CA MET A 299 -21.21 -3.37 -21.15
C MET A 299 -22.04 -3.91 -22.31
N ASP A 300 -21.40 -4.57 -23.27
CA ASP A 300 -22.07 -5.39 -24.28
C ASP A 300 -22.46 -6.75 -23.64
N PRO A 301 -23.76 -7.07 -23.49
CA PRO A 301 -24.17 -8.33 -22.89
C PRO A 301 -23.74 -9.59 -23.67
N GLU A 302 -23.52 -9.47 -24.98
CA GLU A 302 -23.09 -10.59 -25.84
C GLU A 302 -21.56 -10.77 -25.80
N ALA A 303 -20.81 -9.77 -25.33
CA ALA A 303 -19.34 -9.79 -25.28
C ALA A 303 -18.79 -9.10 -24.02
N PRO A 304 -19.19 -9.51 -22.81
CA PRO A 304 -18.79 -8.87 -21.57
C PRO A 304 -17.29 -9.03 -21.32
N ARG A 305 -16.64 -7.93 -20.94
CA ARG A 305 -15.20 -7.89 -20.64
C ARG A 305 -15.00 -8.03 -19.12
N ILE A 306 -14.77 -9.25 -18.67
CA ILE A 306 -14.70 -9.61 -17.25
C ILE A 306 -13.30 -10.09 -16.89
N ILE A 307 -12.81 -9.67 -15.71
CA ILE A 307 -11.58 -10.17 -15.11
C ILE A 307 -11.90 -10.67 -13.71
N ILE A 308 -11.39 -11.85 -13.33
CA ILE A 308 -11.44 -12.36 -11.96
C ILE A 308 -10.02 -12.58 -11.48
N LEU A 309 -9.69 -12.02 -10.33
CA LEU A 309 -8.37 -12.09 -9.69
C LEU A 309 -8.49 -12.63 -8.26
N LYS A 310 -7.48 -13.34 -7.80
CA LYS A 310 -7.39 -13.73 -6.39
C LYS A 310 -7.38 -12.51 -5.47
N ASN A 311 -6.49 -11.56 -5.74
CA ASN A 311 -6.35 -10.29 -5.02
C ASN A 311 -5.44 -9.33 -5.82
N SER A 312 -5.15 -8.15 -5.28
CA SER A 312 -4.31 -7.15 -5.96
C SER A 312 -2.80 -7.42 -5.87
N LEU A 313 -2.39 -8.43 -5.11
CA LEU A 313 -0.99 -8.82 -4.93
C LEU A 313 -0.63 -10.00 -5.87
N GLU A 314 -1.51 -10.99 -5.95
CA GLU A 314 -1.36 -12.19 -6.77
C GLU A 314 -2.09 -11.99 -8.10
N VAL A 315 -1.39 -11.41 -9.09
CA VAL A 315 -1.93 -11.13 -10.43
C VAL A 315 -1.22 -11.92 -11.53
N GLU A 316 -0.41 -12.89 -11.13
CA GLU A 316 0.31 -13.77 -12.05
C GLU A 316 -0.65 -14.59 -12.91
N THR A 317 -1.74 -15.04 -12.31
CA THR A 317 -2.81 -15.77 -12.98
C THR A 317 -4.14 -15.06 -12.77
N MET A 318 -4.95 -14.95 -13.83
CA MET A 318 -6.28 -14.35 -13.78
C MET A 318 -7.21 -15.07 -14.76
N LEU A 319 -8.51 -15.08 -14.46
CA LEU A 319 -9.53 -15.45 -15.44
C LEU A 319 -9.94 -14.22 -16.24
N ILE A 320 -10.04 -14.36 -17.54
CA ILE A 320 -10.55 -13.33 -18.44
C ILE A 320 -11.67 -13.90 -19.30
N SER A 321 -12.69 -13.09 -19.60
CA SER A 321 -13.73 -13.49 -20.54
C SER A 321 -13.21 -13.56 -21.99
N GLU A 322 -13.91 -14.31 -22.85
CA GLU A 322 -13.54 -14.46 -24.26
C GLU A 322 -13.37 -13.12 -24.99
N ALA A 323 -14.17 -12.12 -24.66
CA ALA A 323 -14.09 -10.77 -25.23
C ALA A 323 -12.73 -10.08 -25.00
N LEU A 324 -11.96 -10.50 -24.00
CA LEU A 324 -10.61 -9.97 -23.71
C LEU A 324 -9.49 -10.73 -24.43
N ILE A 325 -9.75 -11.94 -24.94
CA ILE A 325 -8.72 -12.79 -25.60
C ILE A 325 -8.03 -12.08 -26.78
N PRO A 326 -8.75 -11.38 -27.69
CA PRO A 326 -8.09 -10.69 -28.80
C PRO A 326 -7.07 -9.66 -28.32
N GLU A 327 -7.41 -8.87 -27.29
CA GLU A 327 -6.49 -7.91 -26.70
C GLU A 327 -5.32 -8.62 -25.98
N ALA A 328 -5.60 -9.64 -25.17
CA ALA A 328 -4.57 -10.39 -24.44
C ALA A 328 -3.52 -10.98 -25.38
N LYS A 329 -3.92 -11.52 -26.53
CA LYS A 329 -3.02 -12.06 -27.57
C LYS A 329 -2.07 -11.02 -28.19
N THR A 330 -2.36 -9.72 -28.06
CA THR A 330 -1.48 -8.66 -28.54
C THR A 330 -0.42 -8.24 -27.50
N ARG A 331 -0.55 -8.69 -26.26
CA ARG A 331 0.33 -8.33 -25.16
C ARG A 331 1.40 -9.40 -24.96
N LYS A 332 2.67 -9.03 -25.14
CA LYS A 332 3.81 -9.95 -24.94
C LYS A 332 3.99 -10.41 -23.49
N GLU A 333 3.41 -9.69 -22.55
CA GLU A 333 3.42 -9.95 -21.11
C GLU A 333 2.36 -10.98 -20.71
N LEU A 334 1.42 -11.32 -21.59
CA LEU A 334 0.33 -12.25 -21.30
C LEU A 334 0.47 -13.55 -22.10
N THR A 335 0.16 -14.66 -21.46
CA THR A 335 0.06 -15.99 -22.08
C THR A 335 -1.34 -16.53 -21.81
N ILE A 336 -2.02 -17.01 -22.85
CA ILE A 336 -3.29 -17.73 -22.71
C ILE A 336 -2.95 -19.18 -22.36
N GLU A 337 -3.37 -19.63 -21.17
CA GLU A 337 -3.02 -20.94 -20.63
C GLU A 337 -4.06 -22.02 -20.89
N SER A 338 -5.31 -21.65 -21.20
CA SER A 338 -6.39 -22.60 -21.47
C SER A 338 -7.30 -22.15 -22.60
N GLU A 339 -8.00 -23.12 -23.20
CA GLU A 339 -9.15 -22.82 -24.06
C GLU A 339 -10.31 -22.25 -23.20
N PRO A 340 -11.24 -21.50 -23.80
CA PRO A 340 -12.41 -20.97 -23.09
C PRO A 340 -13.24 -22.10 -22.45
N PHE A 341 -13.75 -21.82 -21.26
CA PHE A 341 -14.62 -22.71 -20.49
C PHE A 341 -15.71 -21.92 -19.77
N GLU A 342 -16.78 -22.60 -19.38
CA GLU A 342 -17.83 -21.99 -18.57
C GLU A 342 -17.43 -21.98 -17.08
N LEU A 343 -17.77 -20.89 -16.39
CA LEU A 343 -17.58 -20.82 -14.93
C LEU A 343 -18.57 -21.75 -14.24
N GLU A 344 -18.04 -22.62 -13.40
CA GLU A 344 -18.85 -23.55 -12.60
C GLU A 344 -19.08 -22.98 -11.19
N PHE A 345 -20.32 -23.11 -10.71
CA PHE A 345 -20.73 -22.71 -9.36
C PHE A 345 -21.45 -23.90 -8.69
N ASP A 346 -21.26 -24.02 -7.38
CA ASP A 346 -22.01 -24.99 -6.59
C ASP A 346 -23.48 -24.54 -6.39
N GLU A 347 -24.25 -25.38 -5.68
CA GLU A 347 -25.66 -25.11 -5.36
C GLU A 347 -25.88 -23.85 -4.51
N ASN A 348 -24.85 -23.39 -3.79
CA ASN A 348 -24.86 -22.18 -2.97
C ASN A 348 -24.33 -20.96 -3.72
N GLY A 349 -23.97 -21.10 -5.01
CA GLY A 349 -23.44 -20.04 -5.84
C GLY A 349 -21.97 -19.68 -5.58
N LYS A 350 -21.21 -20.56 -4.95
CA LYS A 350 -19.77 -20.43 -4.78
C LYS A 350 -19.05 -20.94 -6.02
N MET A 351 -18.06 -20.19 -6.52
CA MET A 351 -17.27 -20.60 -7.69
C MET A 351 -16.43 -21.84 -7.39
N LEU A 352 -16.54 -22.83 -8.25
CA LEU A 352 -15.77 -24.08 -8.22
C LEU A 352 -14.54 -24.04 -9.12
N THR A 353 -14.56 -23.20 -10.15
CA THR A 353 -13.45 -23.01 -11.08
C THR A 353 -12.20 -22.55 -10.36
N LYS A 354 -11.09 -23.25 -10.61
CA LYS A 354 -9.76 -22.91 -10.06
C LYS A 354 -8.81 -22.50 -11.18
N TYR A 355 -7.87 -21.63 -10.89
CA TYR A 355 -6.87 -21.11 -11.82
C TYR A 355 -5.56 -20.75 -11.10
#